data_0f4b62b44ea6cb45a777d03e11ed9a34
#
_entry.id   0f4b62b44ea6cb45a777d03e11ed9a34
#
_cell.length_a   1.000
_cell.length_b   1.000
_cell.length_c   1.000
_cell.angle_alpha   90.00
_cell.angle_beta   90.00
_cell.angle_gamma   90.00
#
_symmetry.space_group_name_H-M   'P 1'
#
loop_
_entity.id
_entity.type
_entity.pdbx_description
1 polymer ?
#
loop_
_entity_poly.entity_id
_entity_poly.type
_entity_poly.pdbx_seq_one_letter_code
_entity_poly.pdbx_strand_id
1 'polypeptide(L)'
;MPILHPDTIHLGLDVHKDSISAGILNPGQETPDVEKIFHDEESVRRLIGRFPDPRLVRACYEAGPTGYDLARLLVSMGCAVR
;
A
#
# COMPACT_ATOMS: atom_id res chain seq x y z
N MET A 1 13.55 -12.43 -15.40
CA MET A 1 12.66 -11.32 -15.10
C MET A 1 11.49 -11.80 -14.25
N PRO A 2 11.26 -11.20 -13.12
CA PRO A 2 10.11 -11.62 -12.32
C PRO A 2 8.81 -11.30 -13.07
N ILE A 3 7.96 -12.31 -13.17
CA ILE A 3 6.65 -12.13 -13.75
C ILE A 3 5.72 -11.74 -12.60
N LEU A 4 5.03 -10.61 -12.75
CA LEU A 4 4.06 -10.19 -11.76
C LEU A 4 2.88 -11.15 -11.78
N HIS A 5 2.44 -11.52 -10.59
CA HIS A 5 1.25 -12.34 -10.45
C HIS A 5 0.06 -11.59 -11.08
N PRO A 6 -0.82 -12.26 -11.87
CA PRO A 6 -1.95 -11.58 -12.52
C PRO A 6 -2.91 -10.93 -11.55
N ASP A 7 -2.92 -11.36 -10.28
CA ASP A 7 -3.76 -10.78 -9.24
C ASP A 7 -3.04 -9.73 -8.39
N THR A 8 -1.86 -9.27 -8.82
CA THR A 8 -1.10 -8.26 -8.09
C THR A 8 -1.90 -6.97 -7.97
N ILE A 9 -1.95 -6.45 -6.74
CA ILE A 9 -2.57 -5.16 -6.43
C ILE A 9 -1.46 -4.15 -6.24
N HIS A 10 -1.48 -3.08 -7.03
CA HIS A 10 -0.50 -2.01 -6.90
C HIS A 10 -1.05 -0.94 -5.97
N LEU A 11 -0.27 -0.62 -4.94
CA LEU A 11 -0.65 0.36 -3.93
C LEU A 11 0.39 1.48 -3.91
N GLY A 12 0.00 2.65 -4.38
CA GLY A 12 0.84 3.83 -4.32
C GLY A 12 0.46 4.68 -3.12
N LEU A 13 1.43 5.02 -2.28
CA LEU A 13 1.18 5.77 -1.06
C LEU A 13 1.90 7.11 -1.11
N ASP A 14 1.15 8.18 -0.95
CA ASP A 14 1.66 9.53 -0.79
C ASP A 14 1.53 9.89 0.68
N VAL A 15 2.66 9.84 1.39
CA VAL A 15 2.68 9.95 2.85
C VAL A 15 2.86 11.38 3.28
N HIS A 16 1.92 11.87 4.07
CA HIS A 16 1.96 13.19 4.70
C HIS A 16 1.99 13.00 6.21
N LYS A 17 2.23 14.10 6.92
CA LYS A 17 2.34 14.06 8.38
C LYS A 17 1.13 13.43 9.06
N ASP A 18 -0.07 13.86 8.66
CA ASP A 18 -1.31 13.47 9.33
C ASP A 18 -2.19 12.55 8.48
N SER A 19 -1.83 12.32 7.23
CA SER A 19 -2.64 11.55 6.31
C SER A 19 -1.80 10.82 5.28
N ILE A 20 -2.40 9.82 4.66
CA ILE A 20 -1.81 9.07 3.56
C ILE A 20 -2.85 9.04 2.44
N SER A 21 -2.43 9.46 1.24
CA SER A 21 -3.26 9.28 0.05
C SER A 21 -2.87 7.95 -0.58
N ALA A 22 -3.83 7.04 -0.67
CA ALA A 22 -3.61 5.70 -1.20
C ALA A 22 -4.24 5.57 -2.58
N GLY A 23 -3.41 5.28 -3.58
CA GLY A 23 -3.87 4.93 -4.92
C GLY A 23 -3.86 3.42 -5.06
N ILE A 24 -5.02 2.84 -5.29
CA ILE A 24 -5.20 1.38 -5.33
C ILE A 24 -5.53 0.98 -6.75
N LEU A 25 -4.65 0.20 -7.37
CA LEU A 25 -4.86 -0.32 -8.71
C LEU A 25 -5.03 -1.84 -8.62
N ASN A 26 -6.30 -2.28 -8.68
CA ASN A 26 -6.64 -3.68 -8.67
C ASN A 26 -6.38 -4.32 -10.04
N PRO A 27 -6.23 -5.65 -10.12
CA PRO A 27 -6.06 -6.33 -11.40
C PRO A 27 -7.19 -5.98 -12.36
N GLY A 28 -6.82 -5.61 -13.59
CA GLY A 28 -7.79 -5.26 -14.62
C GLY A 28 -8.26 -3.81 -14.58
N GLN A 29 -7.91 -3.04 -13.56
CA GLN A 29 -8.22 -1.61 -13.52
C GLN A 29 -7.23 -0.82 -14.37
N GLU A 30 -7.74 0.18 -15.09
CA GLU A 30 -6.88 1.08 -15.88
C GLU A 30 -6.46 2.31 -15.07
N THR A 31 -7.31 2.75 -14.16
CA THR A 31 -7.04 3.93 -13.31
C THR A 31 -7.19 3.55 -11.85
N PRO A 32 -6.32 4.09 -10.98
CA PRO A 32 -6.39 3.75 -9.57
C PRO A 32 -7.57 4.43 -8.88
N ASP A 33 -8.10 3.75 -7.87
CA ASP A 33 -9.00 4.38 -6.91
C ASP A 33 -8.14 5.10 -5.87
N VAL A 34 -8.44 6.36 -5.61
CA VAL A 34 -7.68 7.16 -4.66
C VAL A 34 -8.52 7.37 -3.41
N GLU A 35 -7.90 7.12 -2.26
CA GLU A 35 -8.57 7.29 -0.99
C GLU A 35 -7.58 7.83 0.02
N LYS A 36 -8.08 8.65 0.94
CA LYS A 36 -7.27 9.27 1.97
C LYS A 36 -7.56 8.62 3.31
N ILE A 37 -6.49 8.23 4.01
CA ILE A 37 -6.59 7.64 5.34
C ILE A 37 -5.76 8.44 6.33
N PHE A 38 -5.99 8.23 7.62
CA PHE A 38 -5.12 8.79 8.65
C PHE A 38 -3.75 8.11 8.64
N HIS A 39 -2.73 8.87 8.99
CA HIS A 39 -1.38 8.35 9.08
C HIS A 39 -1.17 7.70 10.45
N ASP A 40 -1.80 6.56 10.66
CA ASP A 40 -1.65 5.76 11.87
C ASP A 40 -1.69 4.28 11.53
N GLU A 41 -1.21 3.47 12.47
CA GLU A 41 -1.10 2.03 12.26
C GLU A 41 -2.47 1.38 12.02
N GLU A 42 -3.48 1.79 12.81
CA GLU A 42 -4.81 1.21 12.70
C GLU A 42 -5.42 1.43 11.32
N SER A 43 -5.29 2.66 10.79
CA SER A 43 -5.83 2.98 9.47
C SER A 43 -5.13 2.18 8.37
N VAL A 44 -3.82 2.03 8.47
CA VAL A 44 -3.05 1.24 7.50
C VAL A 44 -3.45 -0.24 7.58
N ARG A 45 -3.57 -0.79 8.79
CA ARG A 45 -4.00 -2.18 8.96
C ARG A 45 -5.39 -2.41 8.39
N ARG A 46 -6.29 -1.47 8.58
CA ARG A 46 -7.65 -1.55 8.04
C ARG A 46 -7.63 -1.52 6.51
N LEU A 47 -6.81 -0.67 5.92
CA LEU A 47 -6.67 -0.60 4.47
C LEU A 47 -6.17 -1.93 3.90
N ILE A 48 -5.08 -2.44 4.43
CA ILE A 48 -4.49 -3.70 3.94
C ILE A 48 -5.44 -4.88 4.20
N GLY A 49 -6.18 -4.84 5.30
CA GLY A 49 -7.14 -5.90 5.64
C GLY A 49 -8.30 -6.04 4.66
N ARG A 50 -8.53 -5.05 3.79
CA ARG A 50 -9.57 -5.15 2.76
C ARG A 50 -9.17 -6.02 1.58
N PHE A 51 -7.87 -6.28 1.41
CA PHE A 51 -7.39 -7.08 0.31
C PHE A 51 -7.47 -8.57 0.65
N PRO A 52 -7.78 -9.43 -0.34
CA PRO A 52 -7.94 -10.87 -0.06
C PRO A 52 -6.64 -11.54 0.38
N ASP A 53 -5.49 -11.05 -0.12
CA ASP A 53 -4.19 -11.60 0.26
C ASP A 53 -3.15 -10.50 0.28
N PRO A 54 -2.63 -10.12 1.47
CA PRO A 54 -1.60 -9.07 1.55
C PRO A 54 -0.34 -9.39 0.76
N ARG A 55 -0.05 -10.66 0.52
CA ARG A 55 1.13 -11.07 -0.26
C ARG A 55 1.03 -10.66 -1.73
N LEU A 56 -0.18 -10.37 -2.22
CA LEU A 56 -0.41 -9.89 -3.57
C LEU A 56 -0.27 -8.37 -3.68
N VAL A 57 -0.14 -7.66 -2.57
CA VAL A 57 -0.03 -6.22 -2.55
C VAL A 57 1.42 -5.79 -2.73
N ARG A 58 1.65 -4.96 -3.73
CA ARG A 58 2.96 -4.31 -3.94
C ARG A 58 2.80 -2.83 -3.63
N ALA A 59 3.37 -2.43 -2.51
CA ALA A 59 3.31 -1.05 -2.06
C ALA A 59 4.54 -0.28 -2.54
N CYS A 60 4.30 0.94 -3.01
CA CYS A 60 5.35 1.86 -3.42
C CYS A 60 5.07 3.22 -2.80
N TYR A 61 6.07 3.84 -2.20
CA TYR A 61 5.93 5.19 -1.66
C TYR A 61 7.28 5.88 -1.61
N GLU A 62 7.26 7.21 -1.56
CA GLU A 62 8.47 7.97 -1.35
C GLU A 62 8.78 8.02 0.14
N ALA A 63 10.02 7.65 0.49
CA ALA A 63 10.47 7.68 1.87
C ALA A 63 10.62 9.12 2.33
N GLY A 64 9.74 9.54 3.22
CA GLY A 64 9.88 10.79 3.96
C GLY A 64 10.44 10.52 5.34
N PRO A 65 10.59 11.57 6.16
CA PRO A 65 11.10 11.40 7.52
C PRO A 65 10.26 10.47 8.38
N THR A 66 8.99 10.29 8.04
CA THR A 66 8.04 9.49 8.81
C THR A 66 7.67 8.17 8.13
N GLY A 67 8.21 7.88 6.94
CA GLY A 67 7.81 6.71 6.16
C GLY A 67 8.46 5.41 6.60
N TYR A 68 9.46 5.48 7.45
CA TYR A 68 10.26 4.32 7.82
C TYR A 68 9.45 3.25 8.56
N ASP A 69 8.65 3.67 9.52
CA ASP A 69 7.82 2.74 10.29
C ASP A 69 6.70 2.15 9.45
N LEU A 70 6.23 2.89 8.47
CA LEU A 70 5.21 2.40 7.53
C LEU A 70 5.74 1.22 6.72
N ALA A 71 6.98 1.29 6.23
CA ALA A 71 7.58 0.18 5.50
C ALA A 71 7.63 -1.09 6.35
N ARG A 72 8.05 -0.96 7.59
CA ARG A 72 8.10 -2.09 8.51
C ARG A 72 6.73 -2.70 8.74
N LEU A 73 5.74 -1.86 8.93
CA LEU A 73 4.37 -2.30 9.13
C LEU A 73 3.86 -3.08 7.92
N LEU A 74 4.02 -2.54 6.74
CA LEU A 74 3.57 -3.19 5.51
C LEU A 74 4.26 -4.54 5.31
N VAL A 75 5.56 -4.60 5.51
CA VAL A 75 6.32 -5.85 5.40
C VAL A 75 5.83 -6.86 6.42
N SER A 76 5.58 -6.43 7.66
CA SER A 76 5.08 -7.32 8.71
C SER A 76 3.70 -7.89 8.37
N MET A 77 2.94 -7.21 7.53
CA MET A 77 1.63 -7.66 7.08
C MET A 77 1.69 -8.54 5.83
N GLY A 78 2.88 -8.75 5.28
CA GLY A 78 3.08 -9.62 4.12
C GLY A 78 3.16 -8.90 2.79
N CYS A 79 3.09 -7.56 2.76
CA CYS A 79 3.17 -6.80 1.52
C CYS A 79 4.61 -6.72 1.02
N ALA A 80 4.76 -6.70 -0.30
CA ALA A 80 6.03 -6.35 -0.92
C ALA A 80 6.14 -4.82 -0.97
N VAL A 81 7.26 -4.26 -0.53
CA VAL A 81 7.47 -2.81 -0.46
C VAL A 81 8.70 -2.45 -1.28
N ARG A 82 8.60 -1.36 -2.02
CA ARG A 82 9.72 -0.81 -2.79
C ARG A 82 10.21 0.47 -2.17
#